data_57c00286b8d8239f6f76955b48c79aa2
#
_entry.id   57c00286b8d8239f6f76955b48c79aa2
#
_cell.length_a   1.000
_cell.length_b   1.000
_cell.length_c   1.000
_cell.angle_alpha   90.00
_cell.angle_beta   90.00
_cell.angle_gamma   90.00
#
_symmetry.space_group_name_H-M   'P 1'
#
loop_
_entity.id
_entity.type
_entity.pdbx_description
1 polymer ?
#
loop_
_entity_poly.entity_id
_entity_poly.type
_entity_poly.pdbx_seq_one_letter_code
_entity_poly.pdbx_strand_id
1 'polypeptide(L)'
;MRQRLQIKRLDPPTSSSLISTIRSYLPGAWVAPKNNELITLYRLRYRMALEEQKYDTALIFLNKILELDPMNAEAKLCKGEIYHRCLQDYPRAIEQYNKVLRSTTESEAPTIHVRARAAMAEIMELLS
;
A
#
# COMPACT_ATOMS: atom_id res chain seq x y z
N MET A 1 39.41 -8.90 -15.79
CA MET A 1 38.87 -9.02 -15.54
C MET A 1 38.05 -8.72 -15.16
N ARG A 2 37.55 -8.63 -15.04
CA ARG A 2 36.74 -8.30 -14.70
C ARG A 2 36.14 -8.68 -13.81
N GLN A 3 35.97 -8.64 -13.07
CA GLN A 3 35.48 -9.00 -12.24
C GLN A 3 34.57 -8.50 -11.85
N ARG A 4 34.25 -8.03 -11.79
CA ARG A 4 33.49 -7.58 -11.45
C ARG A 4 32.55 -7.69 -11.39
N LEU A 5 32.40 -7.59 -11.61
CA LEU A 5 31.42 -7.58 -11.84
C LEU A 5 30.69 -8.34 -11.30
N GLN A 6 30.90 -8.73 -10.46
CA GLN A 6 30.27 -9.48 -9.82
C GLN A 6 29.44 -8.86 -9.07
N ILE A 7 28.83 -8.27 -9.45
CA ILE A 7 27.86 -7.76 -8.84
C ILE A 7 26.94 -8.66 -8.63
N LYS A 8 26.95 -9.26 -7.90
CA LYS A 8 26.33 -10.21 -7.65
C LYS A 8 25.15 -10.03 -7.44
N ARG A 9 24.48 -10.39 -7.59
CA ARG A 9 23.36 -10.49 -7.48
C ARG A 9 22.88 -10.60 -6.38
N LEU A 10 22.35 -10.01 -5.97
CA LEU A 10 21.76 -10.08 -4.78
C LEU A 10 20.42 -10.58 -4.93
N ASP A 11 19.91 -11.28 -4.01
CA ASP A 11 18.53 -11.65 -3.91
C ASP A 11 17.73 -10.41 -3.83
N PRO A 12 16.45 -10.39 -4.28
CA PRO A 12 15.60 -9.23 -4.09
C PRO A 12 15.45 -8.98 -2.62
N PRO A 13 15.97 -7.89 -2.12
CA PRO A 13 15.95 -7.65 -0.68
C PRO A 13 14.60 -7.20 -0.24
N THR A 14 14.30 -7.47 1.03
CA THR A 14 13.20 -6.81 1.69
C THR A 14 13.57 -5.35 1.90
N SER A 15 12.60 -4.52 2.28
CA SER A 15 12.87 -3.12 2.51
C SER A 15 13.97 -2.90 3.53
N SER A 16 13.94 -3.62 4.65
CA SER A 16 14.97 -3.43 5.67
C SER A 16 16.31 -3.96 5.22
N SER A 17 16.32 -5.05 4.47
CA SER A 17 17.54 -5.62 3.94
C SER A 17 18.19 -4.68 2.94
N LEU A 18 17.40 -4.05 2.08
CA LEU A 18 17.90 -3.08 1.12
C LEU A 18 18.48 -1.86 1.83
N ILE A 19 17.80 -1.36 2.83
CA ILE A 19 18.27 -0.20 3.59
C ILE A 19 19.58 -0.52 4.29
N SER A 20 19.71 -1.70 4.89
CA SER A 20 20.96 -2.12 5.53
C SER A 20 22.10 -2.18 4.53
N THR A 21 21.84 -2.74 3.37
CA THR A 21 22.86 -2.89 2.34
C THR A 21 23.33 -1.53 1.85
N ILE A 22 22.40 -0.62 1.58
CA ILE A 22 22.74 0.71 1.12
C ILE A 22 23.55 1.45 2.18
N ARG A 23 23.12 1.33 3.45
CA ARG A 23 23.80 2.02 4.53
C ARG A 23 25.26 1.60 4.65
N SER A 24 25.56 0.34 4.39
CA SER A 24 26.91 -0.15 4.54
C SER A 24 27.87 0.43 3.49
N TYR A 25 27.35 1.00 2.41
CA TYR A 25 28.17 1.58 1.36
C TYR A 25 28.19 3.10 1.37
N LEU A 26 27.46 3.74 2.27
CA LEU A 26 27.34 5.20 2.27
C LEU A 26 28.16 5.81 3.39
N PRO A 27 28.56 7.08 3.24
CA PRO A 27 29.27 7.75 4.32
C PRO A 27 28.43 7.78 5.59
N GLY A 28 29.10 7.97 6.70
CA GLY A 28 28.45 7.91 8.00
C GLY A 28 27.33 8.90 8.25
N ALA A 29 27.23 9.93 7.41
CA ALA A 29 26.18 10.92 7.55
C ALA A 29 24.82 10.44 7.04
N TRP A 30 24.79 9.36 6.28
CA TRP A 30 23.55 8.89 5.68
C TRP A 30 22.66 8.21 6.73
N VAL A 31 21.37 8.50 6.69
CA VAL A 31 20.41 7.94 7.61
C VAL A 31 19.29 7.28 6.81
N ALA A 32 18.90 6.08 7.20
CA ALA A 32 17.82 5.37 6.53
C ALA A 32 16.50 6.13 6.71
N PRO A 33 15.61 6.15 5.70
CA PRO A 33 14.31 6.78 5.85
C PRO A 33 13.50 6.10 6.95
N LYS A 34 12.73 6.89 7.67
CA LYS A 34 11.83 6.37 8.68
C LYS A 34 10.58 5.80 8.01
N ASN A 35 9.85 4.95 8.73
CA ASN A 35 8.66 4.33 8.17
C ASN A 35 7.62 5.35 7.70
N ASN A 36 7.42 6.43 8.45
CA ASN A 36 6.45 7.43 8.03
C ASN A 36 6.88 8.14 6.75
N GLU A 37 8.19 8.30 6.54
CA GLU A 37 8.70 8.89 5.29
C GLU A 37 8.50 7.94 4.13
N LEU A 38 8.72 6.65 4.35
CA LEU A 38 8.48 5.64 3.33
C LEU A 38 7.00 5.54 2.98
N ILE A 39 6.14 5.61 3.99
CA ILE A 39 4.70 5.59 3.76
C ILE A 39 4.28 6.78 2.91
N THR A 40 4.83 7.95 3.18
CA THR A 40 4.53 9.14 2.38
C THR A 40 4.95 8.95 0.93
N LEU A 41 6.14 8.37 0.72
CA LEU A 41 6.63 8.10 -0.63
C LEU A 41 5.73 7.09 -1.35
N TYR A 42 5.37 5.99 -0.66
CA TYR A 42 4.51 4.98 -1.27
C TYR A 42 3.12 5.53 -1.58
N ARG A 43 2.62 6.43 -0.72
CA ARG A 43 1.34 7.08 -0.99
C ARG A 43 1.40 7.93 -2.25
N LEU A 44 2.50 8.64 -2.46
CA LEU A 44 2.68 9.42 -3.67
C LEU A 44 2.74 8.50 -4.90
N ARG A 45 3.52 7.42 -4.80
CA ARG A 45 3.64 6.47 -5.92
C ARG A 45 2.31 5.79 -6.24
N TYR A 46 1.54 5.48 -5.22
CA TYR A 46 0.21 4.92 -5.41
C TYR A 46 -0.68 5.88 -6.19
N ARG A 47 -0.66 7.16 -5.84
CA ARG A 47 -1.47 8.15 -6.54
C ARG A 47 -1.05 8.30 -7.98
N MET A 48 0.24 8.32 -8.23
CA MET A 48 0.76 8.40 -9.60
C MET A 48 0.32 7.20 -10.42
N ALA A 49 0.37 6.01 -9.82
CA ALA A 49 -0.05 4.80 -10.52
C ALA A 49 -1.54 4.86 -10.85
N LEU A 50 -2.36 5.40 -9.95
CA LEU A 50 -3.79 5.56 -10.22
C LEU A 50 -4.03 6.49 -11.38
N GLU A 51 -3.32 7.62 -11.44
CA GLU A 51 -3.47 8.57 -12.53
C GLU A 51 -3.10 7.96 -13.86
N GLU A 52 -2.14 7.05 -13.85
CA GLU A 52 -1.71 6.35 -15.06
C GLU A 52 -2.53 5.10 -15.33
N GLN A 53 -3.54 4.85 -14.52
CA GLN A 53 -4.41 3.67 -14.63
C GLN A 53 -3.65 2.36 -14.50
N LYS A 54 -2.53 2.39 -13.77
CA LYS A 54 -1.75 1.19 -13.48
C LYS A 54 -2.22 0.63 -12.15
N TYR A 55 -3.37 -0.04 -12.18
CA TYR A 55 -4.04 -0.46 -10.94
C TYR A 55 -3.26 -1.52 -10.18
N ASP A 56 -2.61 -2.44 -10.90
CA ASP A 56 -1.78 -3.44 -10.23
C ASP A 56 -0.63 -2.79 -9.48
N THR A 57 0.01 -1.79 -10.10
CA THR A 57 1.09 -1.05 -9.46
C THR A 57 0.58 -0.28 -8.25
N ALA A 58 -0.61 0.32 -8.37
CA ALA A 58 -1.21 1.03 -7.24
C ALA A 58 -1.44 0.09 -6.07
N LEU A 59 -1.94 -1.12 -6.33
CA LEU A 59 -2.14 -2.11 -5.28
C LEU A 59 -0.82 -2.52 -4.63
N ILE A 60 0.26 -2.64 -5.41
CA ILE A 60 1.56 -2.97 -4.87
C ILE A 60 2.01 -1.92 -3.85
N PHE A 61 1.84 -0.64 -4.18
CA PHE A 61 2.27 0.41 -3.26
C PHE A 61 1.39 0.47 -2.01
N LEU A 62 0.09 0.21 -2.15
CA LEU A 62 -0.78 0.11 -0.97
C LEU A 62 -0.37 -1.05 -0.08
N ASN A 63 0.02 -2.17 -0.67
CA ASN A 63 0.49 -3.31 0.11
C ASN A 63 1.80 -2.99 0.83
N LYS A 64 2.68 -2.21 0.20
CA LYS A 64 3.90 -1.78 0.87
C LYS A 64 3.61 -0.90 2.07
N ILE A 65 2.60 -0.04 1.97
CA ILE A 65 2.17 0.75 3.12
C ILE A 65 1.68 -0.17 4.23
N LEU A 66 0.90 -1.19 3.88
CA LEU A 66 0.36 -2.11 4.88
C LEU A 66 1.43 -3.00 5.50
N GLU A 67 2.54 -3.24 4.80
CA GLU A 67 3.67 -3.94 5.40
C GLU A 67 4.31 -3.13 6.52
N LEU A 68 4.36 -1.81 6.34
CA LEU A 68 4.95 -0.93 7.34
C LEU A 68 3.96 -0.54 8.43
N ASP A 69 2.69 -0.50 8.09
CA ASP A 69 1.64 -0.08 9.01
C ASP A 69 0.41 -0.96 8.76
N PRO A 70 0.37 -2.16 9.35
CA PRO A 70 -0.74 -3.10 9.09
C PRO A 70 -2.10 -2.60 9.53
N MET A 71 -2.15 -1.60 10.41
CA MET A 71 -3.41 -1.06 10.90
C MET A 71 -3.86 0.17 10.11
N ASN A 72 -3.21 0.46 8.99
CA ASN A 72 -3.55 1.63 8.20
C ASN A 72 -4.89 1.42 7.50
N ALA A 73 -5.94 1.97 8.10
CA ALA A 73 -7.30 1.79 7.58
C ALA A 73 -7.49 2.45 6.23
N GLU A 74 -6.84 3.60 6.02
CA GLU A 74 -6.98 4.30 4.75
C GLU A 74 -6.41 3.47 3.61
N ALA A 75 -5.28 2.81 3.83
CA ALA A 75 -4.69 1.96 2.79
C ALA A 75 -5.61 0.79 2.44
N LYS A 76 -6.25 0.20 3.46
CA LYS A 76 -7.22 -0.87 3.22
C LYS A 76 -8.43 -0.34 2.45
N LEU A 77 -8.91 0.83 2.82
CA LEU A 77 -10.03 1.45 2.13
C LEU A 77 -9.70 1.72 0.68
N CYS A 78 -8.50 2.25 0.41
CA CYS A 78 -8.07 2.51 -0.96
C CYS A 78 -7.96 1.24 -1.78
N LYS A 79 -7.49 0.14 -1.18
CA LYS A 79 -7.48 -1.14 -1.88
C LYS A 79 -8.89 -1.55 -2.26
N GLY A 80 -9.80 -1.42 -1.31
CA GLY A 80 -11.21 -1.73 -1.58
C GLY A 80 -11.76 -0.91 -2.73
N GLU A 81 -11.43 0.37 -2.76
CA GLU A 81 -11.92 1.25 -3.80
C GLU A 81 -11.35 0.90 -5.17
N ILE A 82 -10.10 0.47 -5.24
CA ILE A 82 -9.53 0.03 -6.50
C ILE A 82 -10.23 -1.23 -6.99
N TYR A 83 -10.40 -2.22 -6.13
CA TYR A 83 -11.12 -3.44 -6.51
C TYR A 83 -12.55 -3.12 -6.95
N HIS A 84 -13.21 -2.22 -6.23
CA HIS A 84 -14.60 -1.89 -6.48
C HIS A 84 -14.79 -1.10 -7.76
N ARG A 85 -14.07 0.03 -7.89
CA ARG A 85 -14.36 1.00 -8.96
C ARG A 85 -13.52 0.80 -10.19
N CYS A 86 -12.30 0.28 -10.03
CA CYS A 86 -11.39 0.16 -11.16
C CYS A 86 -11.38 -1.24 -11.75
N LEU A 87 -11.48 -2.26 -10.91
CA LEU A 87 -11.35 -3.66 -11.35
C LEU A 87 -12.66 -4.42 -11.32
N GLN A 88 -13.70 -3.87 -10.73
CA GLN A 88 -15.00 -4.52 -10.53
C GLN A 88 -14.85 -5.91 -9.90
N ASP A 89 -13.89 -6.06 -9.02
CA ASP A 89 -13.69 -7.29 -8.27
C ASP A 89 -14.40 -7.12 -6.94
N TYR A 90 -15.71 -7.30 -6.95
CA TYR A 90 -16.55 -7.03 -5.79
C TYR A 90 -16.24 -7.92 -4.59
N PRO A 91 -15.96 -9.23 -4.75
CA PRO A 91 -15.61 -10.03 -3.58
C PRO A 91 -14.37 -9.50 -2.84
N ARG A 92 -13.33 -9.12 -3.57
CA ARG A 92 -12.14 -8.57 -2.93
C ARG A 92 -12.39 -7.19 -2.33
N ALA A 93 -13.21 -6.39 -3.00
CA ALA A 93 -13.58 -5.08 -2.47
C ALA A 93 -14.31 -5.23 -1.14
N ILE A 94 -15.28 -6.13 -1.08
CA ILE A 94 -16.04 -6.38 0.13
C ILE A 94 -15.12 -6.84 1.26
N GLU A 95 -14.17 -7.69 0.94
CA GLU A 95 -13.22 -8.16 1.94
C GLU A 95 -12.44 -7.00 2.55
N GLN A 96 -11.96 -6.08 1.72
CA GLN A 96 -11.21 -4.94 2.22
C GLN A 96 -12.09 -4.00 3.04
N TYR A 97 -13.29 -3.72 2.56
CA TYR A 97 -14.20 -2.86 3.29
C TYR A 97 -14.57 -3.46 4.65
N ASN A 98 -14.78 -4.78 4.70
CA ASN A 98 -15.06 -5.44 5.96
C ASN A 98 -13.87 -5.33 6.92
N LYS A 99 -12.65 -5.45 6.41
CA LYS A 99 -11.48 -5.28 7.26
C LYS A 99 -11.42 -3.88 7.86
N VAL A 100 -11.76 -2.87 7.06
CA VAL A 100 -11.80 -1.49 7.53
C VAL A 100 -12.84 -1.35 8.64
N LEU A 101 -14.05 -1.85 8.39
CA LEU A 101 -15.14 -1.69 9.35
C LEU A 101 -14.88 -2.44 10.66
N ARG A 102 -14.12 -3.54 10.60
CA ARG A 102 -13.81 -4.29 11.82
C ARG A 102 -12.62 -3.73 12.58
N SER A 103 -11.71 -3.05 11.90
CA SER A 103 -10.49 -2.58 12.55
C SER A 103 -10.57 -1.12 13.01
N THR A 104 -11.65 -0.42 12.69
CA THR A 104 -11.84 0.96 13.11
C THR A 104 -13.22 1.13 13.71
N THR A 105 -13.39 2.18 14.48
CA THR A 105 -14.71 2.57 14.94
C THR A 105 -15.12 3.86 14.27
N GLU A 106 -16.41 4.11 14.24
CA GLU A 106 -16.94 5.33 13.64
C GLU A 106 -16.42 6.57 14.35
N SER A 107 -16.18 6.47 15.66
CA SER A 107 -15.68 7.62 16.42
C SER A 107 -14.20 7.89 16.17
N GLU A 108 -13.40 6.83 15.88
CA GLU A 108 -11.98 7.01 15.64
C GLU A 108 -11.68 7.47 14.23
N ALA A 109 -12.44 7.00 13.27
CA ALA A 109 -12.20 7.32 11.86
C ALA A 109 -13.51 7.50 11.12
N PRO A 110 -14.26 8.56 11.44
CA PRO A 110 -15.60 8.72 10.88
C PRO A 110 -15.63 8.80 9.36
N THR A 111 -14.70 9.51 8.75
CA THR A 111 -14.67 9.64 7.29
C THR A 111 -14.42 8.31 6.62
N ILE A 112 -13.47 7.55 7.13
CA ILE A 112 -13.13 6.25 6.57
C ILE A 112 -14.30 5.29 6.72
N HIS A 113 -14.91 5.28 7.89
CA HIS A 113 -16.04 4.41 8.18
C HIS A 113 -17.23 4.70 7.27
N VAL A 114 -17.56 5.97 7.09
CA VAL A 114 -18.66 6.38 6.22
C VAL A 114 -18.37 5.98 4.78
N ARG A 115 -17.15 6.20 4.30
CA ARG A 115 -16.80 5.83 2.94
C ARG A 115 -16.91 4.32 2.72
N ALA A 116 -16.44 3.54 3.69
CA ALA A 116 -16.50 2.08 3.56
C ALA A 116 -17.93 1.59 3.54
N ARG A 117 -18.78 2.13 4.42
CA ARG A 117 -20.18 1.73 4.47
C ARG A 117 -20.94 2.12 3.21
N ALA A 118 -20.69 3.34 2.72
CA ALA A 118 -21.34 3.80 1.50
C ALA A 118 -20.94 2.93 0.31
N ALA A 119 -19.66 2.58 0.23
CA ALA A 119 -19.17 1.74 -0.87
C ALA A 119 -19.76 0.34 -0.80
N MET A 120 -19.88 -0.21 0.41
CA MET A 120 -20.52 -1.51 0.59
C MET A 120 -21.99 -1.48 0.14
N ALA A 121 -22.70 -0.41 0.49
CA ALA A 121 -24.08 -0.27 0.07
C ALA A 121 -24.21 -0.21 -1.45
N GLU A 122 -23.29 0.50 -2.11
CA GLU A 122 -23.28 0.54 -3.56
C GLU A 122 -23.13 -0.84 -4.17
N ILE A 123 -22.18 -1.62 -3.63
CA ILE A 123 -21.96 -2.98 -4.14
C ILE A 123 -23.19 -3.84 -3.93
N MET A 124 -23.80 -3.73 -2.76
CA MET A 124 -24.99 -4.52 -2.47
C MET A 124 -26.14 -4.20 -3.42
N GLU A 125 -26.29 -2.94 -3.78
CA GLU A 125 -27.29 -2.56 -4.77
C GLU A 125 -26.98 -3.16 -6.13
N LEU A 126 -25.72 -3.15 -6.52
CA LEU A 126 -25.33 -3.71 -7.81
C LEU A 126 -25.56 -5.20 -7.90
N LEU A 127 -25.47 -5.91 -6.77
CA LEU A 127 -25.59 -7.36 -6.74
C LEU A 127 -27.01 -7.84 -6.49
N SER A 128 -27.94 -6.95 -6.19
CA SER A 128 -29.32 -7.36 -5.89
C SER A 128 -30.25 -7.32 -7.11
#